data_2cdf63f1b8760cc1bb4b49898e4b524d
#
_entry.id   2cdf63f1b8760cc1bb4b49898e4b524d
#
_cell.length_a   1.000
_cell.length_b   1.000
_cell.length_c   1.000
_cell.angle_alpha   90.00
_cell.angle_beta   90.00
_cell.angle_gamma   90.00
#
_symmetry.space_group_name_H-M   'P 1'
#
loop_
_entity.id
_entity.type
_entity.pdbx_description
1 polymer ?
#
loop_
_entity_poly.entity_id
_entity_poly.type
_entity_poly.pdbx_seq_one_letter_code
_entity_poly.pdbx_strand_id
1 'polypeptide(L)'
;GDYASPQYGTIKSSENYERRFIMTFPNETLPKGRKQKTTALYDRFIQQGAVMGDSFGLENVLWFAKNKEDAYEEPTIKRSRSHNYVSQEVINVRENVGAIEVANFSKHEFKGPDARKFLDYIMAGRIPKPGRISLSPMLTYRGKLYGDLTISCIDENEFMIFGSGAAQEMHRRWFESHINKFNLSYKNRSDDFHGIGIAGPKSRDLLQRLVREDVSNDKFKFRDSKRMFVAGVPAIVNRISFTGELGYEIYVAPHYQIKLYEELMNAGKEFNIKPFGSRALMSMRLEKNWGAWTLDYRPDFTAKETGLDKFINWDKEFIGKESAKKDNSQSKLVPLMVETNDIDVTYNEAVLKGDKSIGYVTSGGFAHFVNKSVAFSYLNTKELNSEKGIQVEINGDLFNCLIIKEPLYDPSGQKMRS
;
A
#
# COMPACT_ATOMS: atom_id res chain seq x y z
N GLY A 1 7.51 -16.04 16.47
CA GLY A 1 7.87 -14.85 15.74
C GLY A 1 8.39 -13.77 16.69
N ASP A 2 8.69 -12.61 16.18
CA ASP A 2 9.29 -11.48 16.91
C ASP A 2 8.45 -11.01 18.10
N TYR A 3 7.14 -11.25 18.03
CA TYR A 3 6.19 -10.92 19.09
C TYR A 3 6.02 -12.02 20.17
N ALA A 4 6.76 -13.10 20.08
CA ALA A 4 6.69 -14.19 21.05
C ALA A 4 7.54 -13.96 22.29
N SER A 5 8.21 -12.83 22.41
CA SER A 5 8.99 -12.45 23.60
C SER A 5 8.05 -12.21 24.79
N PRO A 6 8.27 -12.89 25.94
CA PRO A 6 7.49 -12.63 27.16
C PRO A 6 7.57 -11.16 27.59
N GLN A 7 8.73 -10.53 27.42
CA GLN A 7 8.94 -9.13 27.74
C GLN A 7 8.05 -8.22 26.87
N TYR A 8 8.03 -8.42 25.55
CA TYR A 8 7.16 -7.67 24.66
C TYR A 8 5.69 -7.86 25.00
N GLY A 9 5.27 -9.13 25.23
CA GLY A 9 3.90 -9.46 25.62
C GLY A 9 3.48 -8.76 26.91
N THR A 10 4.34 -8.75 27.92
CA THR A 10 4.07 -8.08 29.19
C THR A 10 3.93 -6.56 29.01
N ILE A 11 4.85 -5.92 28.28
CA ILE A 11 4.84 -4.48 28.06
C ILE A 11 3.58 -4.06 27.30
N LYS A 12 3.23 -4.78 26.21
CA LYS A 12 2.04 -4.47 25.42
C LYS A 12 0.73 -4.76 26.15
N SER A 13 0.68 -5.83 26.95
CA SER A 13 -0.49 -6.12 27.78
C SER A 13 -0.72 -5.03 28.83
N SER A 14 0.34 -4.55 29.48
CA SER A 14 0.25 -3.42 30.44
C SER A 14 -0.22 -2.16 29.74
N GLU A 15 0.34 -1.81 28.56
CA GLU A 15 -0.07 -0.63 27.81
C GLU A 15 -1.56 -0.69 27.41
N ASN A 16 -2.01 -1.84 26.90
CA ASN A 16 -3.41 -2.03 26.55
C ASN A 16 -4.34 -1.97 27.77
N TYR A 17 -3.90 -2.51 28.91
CA TYR A 17 -4.68 -2.49 30.15
C TYR A 17 -4.82 -1.06 30.70
N GLU A 18 -3.72 -0.29 30.73
CA GLU A 18 -3.71 1.13 31.16
C GLU A 18 -4.64 1.98 30.28
N ARG A 19 -4.74 1.65 28.99
CA ARG A 19 -5.54 2.37 27.99
C ARG A 19 -6.93 1.80 27.76
N ARG A 20 -7.35 0.83 28.54
CA ARG A 20 -8.60 0.05 28.34
C ARG A 20 -9.85 0.92 28.13
N PHE A 21 -9.90 2.08 28.78
CA PHE A 21 -11.05 2.98 28.73
C PHE A 21 -10.72 4.33 28.07
N ILE A 22 -9.56 4.43 27.45
CA ILE A 22 -9.13 5.66 26.76
C ILE A 22 -9.57 5.55 25.30
N MET A 23 -10.18 6.61 24.79
CA MET A 23 -10.49 6.72 23.35
C MET A 23 -9.19 6.76 22.56
N THR A 24 -9.08 5.92 21.53
CA THR A 24 -7.96 5.95 20.59
C THR A 24 -8.20 7.05 19.56
N PHE A 25 -7.26 7.95 19.42
CA PHE A 25 -7.32 8.99 18.40
C PHE A 25 -6.93 8.44 17.01
N PRO A 26 -7.44 9.06 15.94
CA PRO A 26 -7.02 8.73 14.59
C PRO A 26 -5.48 8.85 14.45
N ASN A 27 -4.88 7.89 13.76
CA ASN A 27 -3.43 7.83 13.51
C ASN A 27 -2.53 7.73 14.78
N GLU A 28 -3.08 7.43 15.93
CA GLU A 28 -2.31 7.24 17.15
C GLU A 28 -1.50 5.93 17.06
N THR A 29 -0.21 6.00 17.37
CA THR A 29 0.67 4.83 17.47
C THR A 29 1.09 4.63 18.91
N LEU A 30 0.81 3.45 19.47
CA LEU A 30 1.13 3.14 20.87
C LEU A 30 2.66 3.00 21.05
N PRO A 31 3.26 3.73 22.02
CA PRO A 31 4.71 3.88 22.11
C PRO A 31 5.44 2.71 22.78
N LYS A 32 4.79 1.97 23.70
CA LYS A 32 5.49 0.95 24.51
C LYS A 32 5.85 -0.29 23.67
N GLY A 33 6.96 -0.92 24.02
CA GLY A 33 7.46 -2.12 23.32
C GLY A 33 8.07 -1.86 21.93
N ARG A 34 8.26 -0.59 21.54
CA ARG A 34 9.03 -0.20 20.36
C ARG A 34 10.51 -0.01 20.76
N LYS A 35 11.49 -0.22 19.91
CA LYS A 35 11.42 -0.69 18.52
C LYS A 35 11.53 -2.23 18.47
N GLN A 36 10.82 -2.89 17.58
CA GLN A 36 11.01 -4.35 17.35
C GLN A 36 11.94 -4.60 16.16
N LYS A 37 11.67 -3.94 15.05
CA LYS A 37 12.48 -3.99 13.81
C LYS A 37 12.75 -2.60 13.30
N THR A 38 13.95 -2.39 12.78
CA THR A 38 14.34 -1.18 12.06
C THR A 38 15.02 -1.56 10.75
N THR A 39 14.96 -0.68 9.77
CA THR A 39 15.79 -0.79 8.58
C THR A 39 17.14 -0.10 8.79
N ALA A 40 18.06 -0.29 7.86
CA ALA A 40 19.36 0.39 7.89
C ALA A 40 19.24 1.94 7.78
N LEU A 41 18.09 2.45 7.32
CA LEU A 41 17.84 3.88 7.15
C LEU A 41 17.21 4.55 8.37
N TYR A 42 16.84 3.81 9.41
CA TYR A 42 16.11 4.33 10.56
C TYR A 42 16.76 5.60 11.14
N ASP A 43 18.04 5.54 11.50
CA ASP A 43 18.73 6.68 12.11
C ASP A 43 18.91 7.86 11.15
N ARG A 44 19.06 7.58 9.84
CA ARG A 44 19.10 8.62 8.79
C ARG A 44 17.76 9.36 8.71
N PHE A 45 16.65 8.65 8.76
CA PHE A 45 15.33 9.25 8.74
C PHE A 45 15.06 10.09 9.99
N ILE A 46 15.45 9.61 11.18
CA ILE A 46 15.35 10.40 12.41
C ILE A 46 16.16 11.71 12.30
N GLN A 47 17.39 11.65 11.74
CA GLN A 47 18.21 12.85 11.54
C GLN A 47 17.57 13.84 10.55
N GLN A 48 16.77 13.35 9.62
CA GLN A 48 16.02 14.14 8.62
C GLN A 48 14.67 14.66 9.14
N GLY A 49 14.33 14.42 10.39
CA GLY A 49 13.07 14.87 11.00
C GLY A 49 11.90 13.91 10.81
N ALA A 50 12.16 12.63 10.53
CA ALA A 50 11.09 11.64 10.37
C ALA A 50 10.33 11.44 11.69
N VAL A 51 9.01 11.42 11.59
CA VAL A 51 8.11 10.93 12.62
C VAL A 51 7.80 9.47 12.30
N MET A 52 8.15 8.58 13.24
CA MET A 52 8.08 7.14 13.02
C MET A 52 6.78 6.55 13.58
N GLY A 53 6.23 5.60 12.86
CA GLY A 53 5.12 4.75 13.29
C GLY A 53 5.50 3.28 13.30
N ASP A 54 4.63 2.44 13.85
CA ASP A 54 4.76 0.99 13.83
C ASP A 54 3.93 0.39 12.69
N SER A 55 4.58 -0.32 11.79
CA SER A 55 3.95 -1.09 10.72
C SER A 55 4.18 -2.58 10.97
N PHE A 56 3.34 -3.18 11.82
CA PHE A 56 3.42 -4.60 12.19
C PHE A 56 4.81 -5.00 12.71
N GLY A 57 5.36 -4.19 13.61
CA GLY A 57 6.66 -4.37 14.26
C GLY A 57 7.84 -3.72 13.56
N LEU A 58 7.68 -3.30 12.32
CA LEU A 58 8.70 -2.53 11.61
C LEU A 58 8.48 -1.04 11.80
N GLU A 59 9.50 -0.32 12.23
CA GLU A 59 9.50 1.14 12.27
C GLU A 59 9.37 1.69 10.84
N ASN A 60 8.39 2.54 10.63
CA ASN A 60 8.06 3.10 9.31
C ASN A 60 7.88 4.62 9.40
N VAL A 61 8.36 5.34 8.41
CA VAL A 61 8.20 6.80 8.37
C VAL A 61 6.73 7.15 8.08
N LEU A 62 6.13 7.93 8.96
CA LEU A 62 4.80 8.49 8.76
C LEU A 62 4.85 9.76 7.91
N TRP A 63 5.71 10.70 8.28
CA TRP A 63 5.94 11.98 7.60
C TRP A 63 7.24 12.61 8.09
N PHE A 64 7.70 13.71 7.45
CA PHE A 64 8.92 14.42 7.79
C PHE A 64 8.62 15.85 8.29
N ALA A 65 9.07 16.17 9.49
CA ALA A 65 9.05 17.52 10.04
C ALA A 65 10.29 18.31 9.56
N LYS A 66 10.13 19.62 9.37
CA LYS A 66 11.27 20.52 9.09
C LYS A 66 12.09 20.82 10.35
N ASN A 67 11.40 20.97 11.47
CA ASN A 67 11.97 21.32 12.75
C ASN A 67 11.84 20.14 13.70
N LYS A 68 12.83 19.94 14.57
CA LYS A 68 12.81 18.84 15.56
C LYS A 68 11.66 18.98 16.57
N GLU A 69 11.30 20.22 16.90
CA GLU A 69 10.19 20.53 17.81
C GLU A 69 8.84 20.09 17.27
N ASP A 70 8.71 19.96 15.94
CA ASP A 70 7.49 19.51 15.29
C ASP A 70 7.47 17.99 15.02
N ALA A 71 8.58 17.29 15.27
CA ALA A 71 8.74 15.88 14.94
C ALA A 71 8.05 14.95 15.95
N TYR A 72 6.75 15.11 16.16
CA TYR A 72 5.92 14.23 16.99
C TYR A 72 4.48 14.17 16.49
N GLU A 73 3.79 13.08 16.86
CA GLU A 73 2.35 12.93 16.61
C GLU A 73 1.55 13.61 17.71
N GLU A 74 0.54 14.35 17.30
CA GLU A 74 -0.42 15.01 18.17
C GLU A 74 -1.74 14.23 18.17
N PRO A 75 -2.15 13.63 19.30
CA PRO A 75 -3.45 12.97 19.41
C PRO A 75 -4.57 14.02 19.27
N THR A 76 -5.31 13.96 18.17
CA THR A 76 -6.43 14.85 17.88
C THR A 76 -7.41 14.20 16.92
N ILE A 77 -8.70 14.54 17.06
CA ILE A 77 -9.74 14.17 16.08
C ILE A 77 -9.74 15.11 14.87
N LYS A 78 -9.12 16.28 15.00
CA LYS A 78 -8.98 17.26 13.93
C LYS A 78 -7.70 17.02 13.12
N ARG A 79 -7.54 17.76 12.02
CA ARG A 79 -6.29 17.77 11.28
C ARG A 79 -5.14 18.24 12.15
N SER A 80 -4.15 17.37 12.33
CA SER A 80 -3.00 17.63 13.19
C SER A 80 -1.94 18.48 12.46
N ARG A 81 -0.87 18.83 13.17
CA ARG A 81 0.29 19.51 12.58
C ARG A 81 0.89 18.82 11.35
N SER A 82 0.79 17.48 11.27
CA SER A 82 1.28 16.72 10.14
C SER A 82 0.60 17.10 8.82
N HIS A 83 -0.61 17.67 8.86
CA HIS A 83 -1.40 18.02 7.67
C HIS A 83 -0.61 18.89 6.66
N ASN A 84 0.03 19.95 7.15
CA ASN A 84 0.80 20.85 6.27
C ASN A 84 2.09 20.20 5.74
N TYR A 85 2.75 19.38 6.55
CA TYR A 85 3.96 18.65 6.14
C TYR A 85 3.64 17.60 5.07
N VAL A 86 2.60 16.81 5.29
CA VAL A 86 2.11 15.81 4.33
C VAL A 86 1.68 16.46 3.03
N SER A 87 1.03 17.63 3.09
CA SER A 87 0.68 18.41 1.89
C SER A 87 1.91 18.75 1.06
N GLN A 88 2.99 19.24 1.68
CA GLN A 88 4.24 19.56 0.99
C GLN A 88 4.93 18.33 0.39
N GLU A 89 4.88 17.18 1.08
CA GLU A 89 5.38 15.92 0.56
C GLU A 89 4.61 15.50 -0.70
N VAL A 90 3.27 15.52 -0.64
CA VAL A 90 2.39 15.18 -1.78
C VAL A 90 2.65 16.09 -2.97
N ILE A 91 2.70 17.41 -2.76
CA ILE A 91 2.97 18.38 -3.83
C ILE A 91 4.33 18.10 -4.47
N ASN A 92 5.37 17.84 -3.65
CA ASN A 92 6.69 17.55 -4.20
C ASN A 92 6.71 16.27 -5.06
N VAL A 93 5.99 15.21 -4.65
CA VAL A 93 5.86 13.98 -5.47
C VAL A 93 5.14 14.29 -6.78
N ARG A 94 4.07 15.10 -6.75
CA ARG A 94 3.27 15.45 -7.93
C ARG A 94 4.03 16.32 -8.95
N GLU A 95 4.94 17.18 -8.48
CA GLU A 95 5.63 18.17 -9.32
C GLU A 95 7.08 17.80 -9.66
N ASN A 96 7.72 16.99 -8.82
CA ASN A 96 9.14 16.68 -8.92
C ASN A 96 9.42 15.17 -8.83
N VAL A 97 10.09 14.74 -7.76
CA VAL A 97 10.29 13.34 -7.40
C VAL A 97 10.36 13.20 -5.89
N GLY A 98 9.65 12.21 -5.38
CA GLY A 98 9.73 11.80 -3.97
C GLY A 98 10.42 10.46 -3.81
N ALA A 99 11.08 10.23 -2.67
CA ALA A 99 11.65 8.95 -2.27
C ALA A 99 10.95 8.43 -1.01
N ILE A 100 10.53 7.17 -1.03
CA ILE A 100 9.90 6.48 0.11
C ILE A 100 10.54 5.12 0.34
N GLU A 101 10.71 4.74 1.59
CA GLU A 101 11.09 3.38 1.91
C GLU A 101 9.92 2.41 1.71
N VAL A 102 10.15 1.30 1.01
CA VAL A 102 9.17 0.24 0.73
C VAL A 102 9.60 -1.10 1.33
N ALA A 103 10.27 -1.07 2.48
CA ALA A 103 10.69 -2.25 3.22
C ALA A 103 9.51 -3.04 3.85
N ASN A 104 8.42 -2.36 4.15
CA ASN A 104 7.23 -2.89 4.83
C ASN A 104 6.34 -3.82 3.98
N PHE A 105 6.66 -4.07 2.72
CA PHE A 105 5.98 -5.10 1.93
C PHE A 105 6.52 -6.49 2.26
N SER A 106 5.64 -7.51 2.28
CA SER A 106 6.06 -8.90 2.26
C SER A 106 6.60 -9.27 0.88
N LYS A 107 7.62 -10.15 0.85
CA LYS A 107 8.28 -10.61 -0.38
C LYS A 107 8.42 -12.13 -0.31
N HIS A 108 7.76 -12.80 -1.25
CA HIS A 108 7.70 -14.25 -1.31
C HIS A 108 8.31 -14.72 -2.63
N GLU A 109 9.42 -15.47 -2.55
CA GLU A 109 10.13 -16.00 -3.69
C GLU A 109 9.68 -17.42 -4.01
N PHE A 110 9.39 -17.68 -5.27
CA PHE A 110 9.07 -19.01 -5.81
C PHE A 110 10.02 -19.33 -6.96
N LYS A 111 10.75 -20.45 -6.85
CA LYS A 111 11.69 -20.90 -7.88
C LYS A 111 11.53 -22.39 -8.16
N GLY A 112 11.54 -22.75 -9.44
CA GLY A 112 11.53 -24.14 -9.88
C GLY A 112 10.62 -24.39 -11.07
N PRO A 113 10.68 -25.60 -11.65
CA PRO A 113 9.97 -25.92 -12.88
C PRO A 113 8.44 -25.83 -12.77
N ASP A 114 7.88 -26.04 -11.58
CA ASP A 114 6.44 -25.92 -11.34
C ASP A 114 6.03 -24.56 -10.73
N ALA A 115 6.94 -23.57 -10.60
CA ALA A 115 6.62 -22.29 -9.97
C ALA A 115 5.47 -21.56 -10.66
N ARG A 116 5.49 -21.48 -12.00
CA ARG A 116 4.41 -20.90 -12.79
C ARG A 116 3.09 -21.65 -12.61
N LYS A 117 3.13 -22.97 -12.65
CA LYS A 117 1.95 -23.83 -12.49
C LYS A 117 1.34 -23.70 -11.09
N PHE A 118 2.17 -23.61 -10.05
CA PHE A 118 1.71 -23.36 -8.68
C PHE A 118 1.03 -21.99 -8.56
N LEU A 119 1.66 -20.93 -9.09
CA LEU A 119 1.09 -19.59 -9.06
C LEU A 119 -0.21 -19.50 -9.86
N ASP A 120 -0.29 -20.20 -10.98
CA ASP A 120 -1.50 -20.29 -11.80
C ASP A 120 -2.67 -20.97 -11.06
N TYR A 121 -2.36 -21.93 -10.20
CA TYR A 121 -3.34 -22.61 -9.35
C TYR A 121 -3.82 -21.74 -8.17
N ILE A 122 -2.91 -20.98 -7.53
CA ILE A 122 -3.22 -20.27 -6.27
C ILE A 122 -3.69 -18.83 -6.49
N MET A 123 -3.31 -18.19 -7.58
CA MET A 123 -3.65 -16.80 -7.93
C MET A 123 -4.84 -16.78 -8.90
N ALA A 124 -5.79 -15.87 -8.71
CA ALA A 124 -6.94 -15.75 -9.59
C ALA A 124 -6.64 -14.96 -10.90
N GLY A 125 -5.62 -14.10 -10.89
CA GLY A 125 -5.22 -13.29 -12.04
C GLY A 125 -4.29 -14.01 -13.00
N ARG A 126 -3.91 -13.32 -14.07
CA ARG A 126 -2.92 -13.82 -15.04
C ARG A 126 -1.52 -13.81 -14.45
N ILE A 127 -0.77 -14.91 -14.62
CA ILE A 127 0.65 -14.96 -14.28
C ILE A 127 1.45 -14.26 -15.39
N PRO A 128 2.28 -13.26 -15.07
CA PRO A 128 2.97 -12.47 -16.08
C PRO A 128 4.07 -13.26 -16.80
N LYS A 129 4.47 -12.78 -17.98
CA LYS A 129 5.65 -13.28 -18.70
C LYS A 129 6.95 -12.80 -18.01
N PRO A 130 8.10 -13.44 -18.28
CA PRO A 130 9.39 -12.96 -17.78
C PRO A 130 9.62 -11.46 -18.04
N GLY A 131 10.16 -10.78 -17.06
CA GLY A 131 10.39 -9.33 -17.08
C GLY A 131 9.12 -8.48 -16.89
N ARG A 132 7.96 -9.09 -16.55
CA ARG A 132 6.68 -8.37 -16.40
C ARG A 132 6.08 -8.52 -15.01
N ILE A 133 5.18 -7.61 -14.68
CA ILE A 133 4.43 -7.55 -13.44
C ILE A 133 2.92 -7.65 -13.71
N SER A 134 2.20 -8.34 -12.85
CA SER A 134 0.73 -8.30 -12.79
C SER A 134 0.23 -8.13 -11.36
N LEU A 135 -0.91 -7.49 -11.19
CA LEU A 135 -1.70 -7.55 -9.96
C LEU A 135 -2.65 -8.73 -10.05
N SER A 136 -2.76 -9.50 -8.99
CA SER A 136 -3.65 -10.65 -8.92
C SER A 136 -4.33 -10.73 -7.56
N PRO A 137 -5.67 -10.83 -7.51
CA PRO A 137 -6.32 -11.31 -6.30
C PRO A 137 -5.98 -12.78 -6.06
N MET A 138 -5.86 -13.15 -4.80
CA MET A 138 -5.80 -14.51 -4.29
C MET A 138 -7.06 -14.76 -3.47
N LEU A 139 -7.71 -15.91 -3.68
CA LEU A 139 -9.01 -16.20 -3.08
C LEU A 139 -8.95 -17.42 -2.17
N THR A 140 -9.84 -17.44 -1.16
CA THR A 140 -10.13 -18.64 -0.38
C THR A 140 -10.99 -19.63 -1.18
N TYR A 141 -11.13 -20.86 -0.73
CA TYR A 141 -12.07 -21.84 -1.32
C TYR A 141 -13.52 -21.35 -1.36
N ARG A 142 -13.88 -20.41 -0.48
CA ARG A 142 -15.22 -19.78 -0.42
C ARG A 142 -15.35 -18.56 -1.35
N GLY A 143 -14.35 -18.26 -2.18
CA GLY A 143 -14.36 -17.11 -3.09
C GLY A 143 -14.11 -15.75 -2.40
N LYS A 144 -13.77 -15.75 -1.11
CA LYS A 144 -13.40 -14.52 -0.39
C LYS A 144 -11.97 -14.13 -0.69
N LEU A 145 -11.72 -12.81 -0.67
CA LEU A 145 -10.39 -12.26 -0.93
C LEU A 145 -9.39 -12.73 0.15
N TYR A 146 -8.23 -13.18 -0.25
CA TYR A 146 -7.16 -13.59 0.64
C TYR A 146 -5.85 -12.85 0.41
N GLY A 147 -5.79 -12.03 -0.63
CA GLY A 147 -4.67 -11.14 -0.97
C GLY A 147 -4.94 -10.36 -2.24
N ASP A 148 -4.29 -9.22 -2.36
CA ASP A 148 -4.17 -8.39 -3.55
C ASP A 148 -2.68 -8.28 -3.88
N LEU A 149 -2.14 -9.29 -4.56
CA LEU A 149 -0.70 -9.51 -4.64
C LEU A 149 -0.14 -9.02 -5.98
N THR A 150 1.03 -8.38 -5.91
CA THR A 150 1.81 -8.01 -7.08
C THR A 150 2.77 -9.15 -7.42
N ILE A 151 2.64 -9.72 -8.61
CA ILE A 151 3.46 -10.82 -9.13
C ILE A 151 4.50 -10.25 -10.07
N SER A 152 5.76 -10.34 -9.72
CA SER A 152 6.90 -10.01 -10.57
C SER A 152 7.52 -11.31 -11.10
N CYS A 153 7.45 -11.54 -12.41
CA CYS A 153 8.12 -12.66 -13.06
C CYS A 153 9.53 -12.25 -13.43
N ILE A 154 10.49 -12.67 -12.63
CA ILE A 154 11.91 -12.31 -12.80
C ILE A 154 12.53 -13.09 -13.95
N ASP A 155 12.22 -14.40 -14.02
CA ASP A 155 12.66 -15.30 -15.07
C ASP A 155 11.56 -16.38 -15.29
N GLU A 156 11.71 -17.25 -16.25
CA GLU A 156 10.73 -18.28 -16.63
C GLU A 156 10.24 -19.11 -15.44
N ASN A 157 11.15 -19.46 -14.54
CA ASN A 157 10.90 -20.28 -13.35
C ASN A 157 11.20 -19.54 -12.03
N GLU A 158 11.26 -18.20 -12.05
CA GLU A 158 11.55 -17.39 -10.87
C GLU A 158 10.57 -16.23 -10.74
N PHE A 159 9.91 -16.19 -9.59
CA PHE A 159 8.90 -15.18 -9.28
C PHE A 159 9.15 -14.56 -7.91
N MET A 160 8.93 -13.25 -7.82
CA MET A 160 8.84 -12.52 -6.56
C MET A 160 7.42 -11.97 -6.41
N ILE A 161 6.76 -12.32 -5.32
CA ILE A 161 5.40 -11.87 -5.00
C ILE A 161 5.50 -10.84 -3.89
N PHE A 162 4.88 -9.68 -4.12
CA PHE A 162 4.80 -8.61 -3.13
C PHE A 162 3.38 -8.51 -2.59
N GLY A 163 3.26 -8.30 -1.28
CA GLY A 163 2.00 -8.11 -0.60
C GLY A 163 2.14 -7.20 0.61
N SER A 164 1.06 -6.98 1.34
CA SER A 164 1.12 -6.24 2.59
C SER A 164 1.95 -6.99 3.64
N GLY A 165 2.83 -6.28 4.35
CA GLY A 165 3.58 -6.84 5.48
C GLY A 165 2.66 -7.35 6.59
N ALA A 166 1.49 -6.73 6.78
CA ALA A 166 0.46 -7.20 7.70
C ALA A 166 -0.02 -8.63 7.42
N ALA A 167 -0.05 -9.02 6.15
CA ALA A 167 -0.51 -10.33 5.71
C ALA A 167 0.63 -11.34 5.48
N GLN A 168 1.88 -10.97 5.76
CA GLN A 168 3.07 -11.78 5.49
C GLN A 168 2.92 -13.23 6.00
N GLU A 169 2.59 -13.42 7.27
CA GLU A 169 2.47 -14.74 7.89
C GLU A 169 1.19 -15.49 7.45
N MET A 170 0.13 -14.75 7.16
CA MET A 170 -1.11 -15.31 6.62
C MET A 170 -0.84 -15.90 5.22
N HIS A 171 -0.19 -15.13 4.35
CA HIS A 171 0.18 -15.57 3.01
C HIS A 171 1.21 -16.71 3.04
N ARG A 172 2.25 -16.62 3.91
CA ARG A 172 3.24 -17.72 4.09
C ARG A 172 2.56 -19.03 4.38
N ARG A 173 1.67 -19.08 5.38
CA ARG A 173 0.93 -20.31 5.76
C ARG A 173 0.06 -20.84 4.61
N TRP A 174 -0.56 -19.94 3.85
CA TRP A 174 -1.35 -20.33 2.71
C TRP A 174 -0.51 -20.95 1.60
N PHE A 175 0.62 -20.35 1.26
CA PHE A 175 1.56 -20.91 0.28
C PHE A 175 2.08 -22.27 0.71
N GLU A 176 2.59 -22.38 1.94
CA GLU A 176 3.14 -23.65 2.48
C GLU A 176 2.11 -24.78 2.53
N SER A 177 0.84 -24.48 2.79
CA SER A 177 -0.21 -25.49 2.81
C SER A 177 -0.58 -26.06 1.44
N HIS A 178 -0.20 -25.39 0.34
CA HIS A 178 -0.55 -25.78 -1.02
C HIS A 178 0.63 -26.25 -1.88
N ILE A 179 1.87 -26.06 -1.41
CA ILE A 179 3.08 -26.24 -2.22
C ILE A 179 3.48 -27.69 -2.44
N ASN A 180 3.11 -28.61 -1.54
CA ASN A 180 3.65 -29.97 -1.47
C ASN A 180 3.49 -30.85 -2.73
N LYS A 181 2.62 -30.45 -3.68
CA LYS A 181 2.36 -31.18 -4.92
C LYS A 181 3.17 -30.65 -6.12
N PHE A 182 4.01 -29.65 -5.89
CA PHE A 182 4.73 -28.94 -6.94
C PHE A 182 6.25 -29.01 -6.71
N ASN A 183 6.98 -29.21 -7.81
CA ASN A 183 8.44 -29.22 -7.78
C ASN A 183 8.96 -27.78 -7.86
N LEU A 184 9.03 -27.12 -6.70
CA LEU A 184 9.54 -25.77 -6.57
C LEU A 184 10.08 -25.51 -5.16
N SER A 185 10.89 -24.48 -5.00
CA SER A 185 11.30 -23.93 -3.71
C SER A 185 10.53 -22.64 -3.42
N TYR A 186 10.15 -22.48 -2.16
CA TYR A 186 9.55 -21.26 -1.62
C TYR A 186 10.41 -20.68 -0.52
N LYS A 187 10.58 -19.36 -0.51
CA LYS A 187 11.25 -18.61 0.56
C LYS A 187 10.53 -17.31 0.86
N ASN A 188 10.30 -17.03 2.13
CA ASN A 188 9.97 -15.68 2.56
C ASN A 188 11.25 -14.85 2.55
N ARG A 189 11.27 -13.79 1.75
CA ARG A 189 12.41 -12.90 1.52
C ARG A 189 12.17 -11.48 2.05
N SER A 190 11.17 -11.31 2.91
CA SER A 190 10.74 -9.98 3.36
C SER A 190 11.84 -9.19 4.05
N ASP A 191 12.66 -9.87 4.84
CA ASP A 191 13.80 -9.26 5.54
C ASP A 191 15.12 -9.29 4.71
N ASP A 192 15.12 -9.98 3.55
CA ASP A 192 16.31 -10.09 2.67
C ASP A 192 16.36 -8.98 1.59
N PHE A 193 15.24 -8.32 1.34
CA PHE A 193 15.15 -7.22 0.39
C PHE A 193 14.47 -6.02 1.03
N HIS A 194 15.19 -4.91 1.10
CA HIS A 194 14.66 -3.61 1.44
C HIS A 194 14.58 -2.73 0.20
N GLY A 195 13.55 -1.92 0.09
CA GLY A 195 13.35 -1.14 -1.12
C GLY A 195 13.26 0.36 -0.87
N ILE A 196 13.62 1.10 -1.90
CA ILE A 196 13.32 2.52 -2.03
C ILE A 196 12.43 2.70 -3.25
N GLY A 197 11.25 3.29 -3.03
CA GLY A 197 10.38 3.76 -4.10
C GLY A 197 10.74 5.18 -4.49
N ILE A 198 10.85 5.47 -5.77
CA ILE A 198 10.90 6.83 -6.31
C ILE A 198 9.67 7.07 -7.17
N ALA A 199 9.00 8.19 -6.98
CA ALA A 199 7.77 8.52 -7.70
C ALA A 199 7.69 10.02 -8.01
N GLY A 200 7.13 10.32 -9.16
CA GLY A 200 6.94 11.68 -9.66
C GLY A 200 7.39 11.84 -11.11
N PRO A 201 7.04 12.96 -11.77
CA PRO A 201 7.31 13.16 -13.20
C PRO A 201 8.80 13.09 -13.57
N LYS A 202 9.71 13.40 -12.64
CA LYS A 202 11.16 13.39 -12.86
C LYS A 202 11.83 12.07 -12.42
N SER A 203 11.07 11.06 -12.02
CA SER A 203 11.62 9.79 -11.48
C SER A 203 12.39 8.98 -12.53
N ARG A 204 12.01 9.05 -13.81
CA ARG A 204 12.76 8.39 -14.91
C ARG A 204 14.12 9.04 -15.11
N ASP A 205 14.15 10.36 -15.18
CA ASP A 205 15.39 11.10 -15.41
C ASP A 205 16.39 10.84 -14.27
N LEU A 206 15.89 10.81 -13.04
CA LEU A 206 16.68 10.42 -11.88
C LEU A 206 17.22 8.98 -12.00
N LEU A 207 16.35 8.00 -12.34
CA LEU A 207 16.79 6.61 -12.48
C LEU A 207 17.86 6.49 -13.59
N GLN A 208 17.67 7.19 -14.71
CA GLN A 208 18.63 7.16 -15.84
C GLN A 208 20.02 7.68 -15.47
N ARG A 209 20.13 8.58 -14.48
CA ARG A 209 21.44 9.03 -13.94
C ARG A 209 22.21 7.93 -13.20
N LEU A 210 21.48 6.93 -12.71
CA LEU A 210 22.03 5.91 -11.79
C LEU A 210 22.19 4.53 -12.43
N VAL A 211 21.70 4.36 -13.67
CA VAL A 211 21.77 3.08 -14.39
C VAL A 211 22.45 3.25 -15.75
N ARG A 212 23.02 2.16 -16.26
CA ARG A 212 23.62 2.13 -17.60
C ARG A 212 22.61 1.81 -18.70
N GLU A 213 21.59 1.05 -18.34
CA GLU A 213 20.52 0.62 -19.23
C GLU A 213 19.65 1.80 -19.63
N ASP A 214 19.11 1.77 -20.85
CA ASP A 214 18.07 2.70 -21.29
C ASP A 214 16.77 2.40 -20.54
N VAL A 215 16.29 3.36 -19.76
CA VAL A 215 15.01 3.29 -19.01
C VAL A 215 13.92 4.16 -19.62
N SER A 216 14.07 4.52 -20.89
CA SER A 216 13.00 5.17 -21.68
C SER A 216 11.70 4.33 -21.63
N ASN A 217 10.58 4.99 -21.95
CA ASN A 217 9.26 4.32 -21.90
C ASN A 217 9.18 3.09 -22.82
N ASP A 218 9.90 3.08 -23.94
CA ASP A 218 9.93 1.95 -24.88
C ASP A 218 10.80 0.78 -24.40
N LYS A 219 11.82 1.05 -23.61
CA LYS A 219 12.79 0.06 -23.12
C LYS A 219 12.45 -0.47 -21.72
N PHE A 220 11.81 0.34 -20.91
CA PHE A 220 11.34 -0.04 -19.58
C PHE A 220 9.88 0.38 -19.39
N LYS A 221 8.97 -0.48 -19.87
CA LYS A 221 7.53 -0.18 -19.94
C LYS A 221 6.85 -0.27 -18.58
N PHE A 222 5.73 0.41 -18.44
CA PHE A 222 4.86 0.24 -17.25
C PHE A 222 4.58 -1.24 -16.97
N ARG A 223 4.77 -1.65 -15.73
CA ARG A 223 4.74 -3.04 -15.24
C ARG A 223 5.86 -3.93 -15.82
N ASP A 224 7.02 -3.36 -16.11
CA ASP A 224 8.24 -4.15 -16.28
C ASP A 224 8.94 -4.35 -14.94
N SER A 225 9.60 -5.51 -14.80
CA SER A 225 10.52 -5.85 -13.73
C SER A 225 11.87 -6.25 -14.31
N LYS A 226 12.95 -5.64 -13.83
CA LYS A 226 14.30 -5.92 -14.34
C LYS A 226 15.31 -6.06 -13.21
N ARG A 227 16.24 -7.00 -13.36
CA ARG A 227 17.50 -6.97 -12.61
C ARG A 227 18.45 -6.01 -13.29
N MET A 228 19.00 -5.06 -12.54
CA MET A 228 19.99 -4.11 -13.03
C MET A 228 20.86 -3.60 -11.90
N PHE A 229 21.94 -2.90 -12.24
CA PHE A 229 22.75 -2.19 -11.25
C PHE A 229 22.29 -0.74 -11.17
N VAL A 230 21.84 -0.32 -9.99
CA VAL A 230 21.47 1.08 -9.69
C VAL A 230 22.55 1.68 -8.81
N ALA A 231 23.26 2.70 -9.30
CA ALA A 231 24.43 3.28 -8.63
C ALA A 231 25.51 2.23 -8.25
N GLY A 232 25.69 1.21 -9.10
CA GLY A 232 26.61 0.11 -8.85
C GLY A 232 26.10 -0.95 -7.85
N VAL A 233 24.87 -0.85 -7.35
CA VAL A 233 24.24 -1.81 -6.42
C VAL A 233 23.34 -2.77 -7.20
N PRO A 234 23.46 -4.10 -7.01
CA PRO A 234 22.57 -5.05 -7.66
C PRO A 234 21.15 -4.91 -7.11
N ALA A 235 20.19 -4.72 -7.99
CA ALA A 235 18.82 -4.43 -7.64
C ALA A 235 17.79 -5.20 -8.50
N ILE A 236 16.59 -5.41 -7.95
CA ILE A 236 15.38 -5.70 -8.71
C ILE A 236 14.59 -4.39 -8.79
N VAL A 237 14.34 -3.92 -10.00
CA VAL A 237 13.64 -2.67 -10.24
C VAL A 237 12.29 -2.98 -10.88
N ASN A 238 11.22 -2.61 -10.18
CA ASN A 238 9.84 -2.75 -10.64
C ASN A 238 9.32 -1.37 -11.08
N ARG A 239 8.88 -1.24 -12.34
CA ARG A 239 8.22 -0.01 -12.79
C ARG A 239 6.75 -0.04 -12.42
N ILE A 240 6.47 0.28 -11.18
CA ILE A 240 5.14 0.45 -10.56
C ILE A 240 5.19 1.55 -9.52
N SER A 241 4.03 2.05 -9.12
CA SER A 241 3.92 3.04 -8.06
C SER A 241 2.52 3.02 -7.45
N PHE A 242 2.43 3.19 -6.15
CA PHE A 242 1.16 3.34 -5.42
C PHE A 242 0.75 4.80 -5.25
N THR A 243 1.54 5.75 -5.78
CA THR A 243 1.23 7.19 -5.76
C THR A 243 0.34 7.64 -6.91
N GLY A 244 0.27 6.85 -7.99
CA GLY A 244 -0.38 7.24 -9.24
C GLY A 244 0.50 8.05 -10.19
N GLU A 245 1.75 8.33 -9.80
CA GLU A 245 2.77 8.91 -10.66
C GLU A 245 3.60 7.85 -11.39
N LEU A 246 4.38 8.28 -12.39
CA LEU A 246 5.52 7.52 -12.86
C LEU A 246 6.40 7.16 -11.66
N GLY A 247 6.74 5.88 -11.50
CA GLY A 247 7.50 5.45 -10.35
C GLY A 247 8.20 4.12 -10.54
N TYR A 248 9.18 3.90 -9.67
CA TYR A 248 9.99 2.69 -9.63
C TYR A 248 10.19 2.27 -8.18
N GLU A 249 10.04 0.99 -7.92
CA GLU A 249 10.42 0.38 -6.65
C GLU A 249 11.73 -0.39 -6.85
N ILE A 250 12.77 0.01 -6.12
CA ILE A 250 14.14 -0.49 -6.27
C ILE A 250 14.47 -1.33 -5.04
N TYR A 251 14.53 -2.65 -5.19
CA TYR A 251 14.75 -3.60 -4.11
C TYR A 251 16.20 -4.10 -4.11
N VAL A 252 16.85 -3.98 -2.97
CA VAL A 252 18.26 -4.35 -2.74
C VAL A 252 18.42 -5.17 -1.47
N ALA A 253 19.54 -5.89 -1.32
CA ALA A 253 19.87 -6.50 -0.05
C ALA A 253 20.10 -5.41 1.03
N PRO A 254 19.74 -5.65 2.31
CA PRO A 254 19.73 -4.63 3.36
C PRO A 254 21.04 -3.86 3.54
N HIS A 255 22.19 -4.53 3.36
CA HIS A 255 23.50 -3.90 3.49
C HIS A 255 23.83 -2.89 2.37
N TYR A 256 23.06 -2.86 1.27
CA TYR A 256 23.18 -1.85 0.22
C TYR A 256 22.19 -0.70 0.36
N GLN A 257 21.25 -0.77 1.29
CA GLN A 257 20.14 0.18 1.37
C GLN A 257 20.61 1.61 1.63
N ILE A 258 21.58 1.80 2.53
CA ILE A 258 22.14 3.13 2.83
C ILE A 258 22.78 3.72 1.57
N LYS A 259 23.68 2.95 0.91
CA LYS A 259 24.33 3.41 -0.32
C LYS A 259 23.32 3.80 -1.39
N LEU A 260 22.34 2.95 -1.65
CA LEU A 260 21.27 3.24 -2.64
C LEU A 260 20.56 4.55 -2.31
N TYR A 261 20.15 4.73 -1.05
CA TYR A 261 19.44 5.92 -0.63
C TYR A 261 20.28 7.19 -0.80
N GLU A 262 21.54 7.17 -0.35
CA GLU A 262 22.46 8.31 -0.48
C GLU A 262 22.71 8.69 -1.93
N GLU A 263 22.90 7.72 -2.81
CA GLU A 263 23.11 7.96 -4.25
C GLU A 263 21.85 8.53 -4.91
N LEU A 264 20.66 7.99 -4.57
CA LEU A 264 19.38 8.52 -5.04
C LEU A 264 19.18 9.98 -4.59
N MET A 265 19.41 10.26 -3.31
CA MET A 265 19.25 11.60 -2.76
C MET A 265 20.28 12.58 -3.33
N ASN A 266 21.50 12.13 -3.60
CA ASN A 266 22.55 12.97 -4.16
C ASN A 266 22.29 13.31 -5.64
N ALA A 267 22.05 12.29 -6.49
CA ALA A 267 21.71 12.48 -7.89
C ALA A 267 20.39 13.22 -8.09
N GLY A 268 19.47 13.04 -7.14
CA GLY A 268 18.14 13.64 -7.20
C GLY A 268 18.07 15.13 -6.84
N LYS A 269 19.16 15.75 -6.38
CA LYS A 269 19.19 17.19 -6.03
C LYS A 269 18.77 18.08 -7.19
N GLU A 270 19.25 17.78 -8.40
CA GLU A 270 18.88 18.52 -9.62
C GLU A 270 17.39 18.37 -9.99
N PHE A 271 16.73 17.32 -9.50
CA PHE A 271 15.30 17.01 -9.72
C PHE A 271 14.40 17.41 -8.54
N ASN A 272 14.93 18.11 -7.53
CA ASN A 272 14.22 18.45 -6.29
C ASN A 272 13.68 17.22 -5.54
N ILE A 273 14.47 16.15 -5.46
CA ILE A 273 14.08 14.98 -4.68
C ILE A 273 13.90 15.32 -3.21
N LYS A 274 12.81 14.82 -2.63
CA LYS A 274 12.57 14.87 -1.17
C LYS A 274 12.08 13.52 -0.67
N PRO A 275 12.43 13.14 0.55
CA PRO A 275 11.78 12.00 1.17
C PRO A 275 10.32 12.33 1.49
N PHE A 276 9.48 11.28 1.51
CA PHE A 276 8.08 11.40 1.93
C PHE A 276 7.65 10.15 2.72
N GLY A 277 6.67 10.31 3.58
CA GLY A 277 6.21 9.25 4.46
C GLY A 277 4.95 8.53 3.97
N SER A 278 4.53 7.54 4.76
CA SER A 278 3.37 6.71 4.45
C SER A 278 2.05 7.50 4.44
N ARG A 279 1.95 8.63 5.17
CA ARG A 279 0.75 9.49 5.14
C ARG A 279 0.57 10.17 3.80
N ALA A 280 1.65 10.66 3.18
CA ALA A 280 1.60 11.19 1.83
C ALA A 280 1.24 10.11 0.80
N LEU A 281 1.79 8.89 0.95
CA LEU A 281 1.42 7.75 0.12
C LEU A 281 -0.08 7.43 0.25
N MET A 282 -0.59 7.38 1.48
CA MET A 282 -2.01 7.10 1.75
C MET A 282 -2.94 8.21 1.25
N SER A 283 -2.52 9.47 1.28
CA SER A 283 -3.25 10.57 0.64
C SER A 283 -3.34 10.38 -0.88
N MET A 284 -2.20 10.12 -1.53
CA MET A 284 -2.14 9.99 -3.00
C MET A 284 -2.92 8.77 -3.53
N ARG A 285 -2.99 7.63 -2.78
CA ARG A 285 -3.80 6.47 -3.18
C ARG A 285 -5.30 6.77 -3.16
N LEU A 286 -5.77 7.62 -2.21
CA LEU A 286 -7.17 8.07 -2.16
C LEU A 286 -7.56 8.81 -3.45
N GLU A 287 -6.68 9.68 -3.95
CA GLU A 287 -6.88 10.41 -5.20
C GLU A 287 -7.00 9.50 -6.43
N LYS A 288 -6.45 8.28 -6.34
CA LYS A 288 -6.48 7.26 -7.42
C LYS A 288 -7.59 6.23 -7.26
N ASN A 289 -8.41 6.33 -6.23
CA ASN A 289 -9.43 5.33 -5.89
C ASN A 289 -8.85 3.92 -5.71
N TRP A 290 -7.66 3.81 -5.08
CA TRP A 290 -7.05 2.53 -4.77
C TRP A 290 -7.28 2.13 -3.32
N GLY A 291 -7.88 0.95 -3.12
CA GLY A 291 -8.01 0.34 -1.81
C GLY A 291 -6.66 -0.16 -1.27
N ALA A 292 -6.59 -0.39 0.04
CA ALA A 292 -5.42 -0.91 0.72
C ALA A 292 -5.79 -2.16 1.53
N TRP A 293 -4.86 -3.14 1.58
CA TRP A 293 -5.02 -4.33 2.41
C TRP A 293 -5.10 -3.96 3.89
N THR A 294 -5.87 -4.71 4.65
CA THR A 294 -6.27 -4.50 6.05
C THR A 294 -7.27 -3.36 6.29
N LEU A 295 -7.38 -2.43 5.38
CA LEU A 295 -8.37 -1.35 5.44
C LEU A 295 -9.58 -1.69 4.55
N ASP A 296 -9.41 -1.54 3.25
CA ASP A 296 -10.47 -1.71 2.25
C ASP A 296 -10.55 -3.14 1.73
N TYR A 297 -9.42 -3.85 1.69
CA TYR A 297 -9.30 -5.23 1.25
C TYR A 297 -9.05 -6.13 2.44
N ARG A 298 -10.00 -7.04 2.69
CA ARG A 298 -9.98 -7.98 3.82
C ARG A 298 -10.66 -9.30 3.43
N PRO A 299 -10.38 -10.41 4.16
CA PRO A 299 -11.01 -11.71 3.91
C PRO A 299 -12.55 -11.75 4.13
N ASP A 300 -13.14 -10.67 4.62
CA ASP A 300 -14.60 -10.52 4.76
C ASP A 300 -15.30 -10.32 3.42
N PHE A 301 -14.58 -9.83 2.41
CA PHE A 301 -15.13 -9.41 1.13
C PHE A 301 -14.73 -10.34 -0.02
N THR A 302 -15.49 -10.27 -1.10
CA THR A 302 -15.17 -10.94 -2.37
C THR A 302 -14.41 -9.99 -3.30
N ALA A 303 -13.80 -10.54 -4.34
CA ALA A 303 -13.17 -9.72 -5.37
C ALA A 303 -14.16 -8.78 -6.07
N LYS A 304 -15.42 -9.20 -6.20
CA LYS A 304 -16.49 -8.38 -6.80
C LYS A 304 -16.88 -7.20 -5.90
N GLU A 305 -17.02 -7.42 -4.60
CA GLU A 305 -17.30 -6.35 -3.64
C GLU A 305 -16.20 -5.30 -3.63
N THR A 306 -14.93 -5.72 -3.75
CA THR A 306 -13.75 -4.82 -3.74
C THR A 306 -13.46 -4.17 -5.10
N GLY A 307 -14.09 -4.63 -6.21
CA GLY A 307 -13.77 -4.20 -7.57
C GLY A 307 -12.45 -4.78 -8.12
N LEU A 308 -11.91 -5.82 -7.46
CA LEU A 308 -10.71 -6.54 -7.93
C LEU A 308 -11.04 -7.69 -8.90
N ASP A 309 -12.31 -8.01 -9.12
CA ASP A 309 -12.79 -9.02 -10.07
C ASP A 309 -12.32 -8.75 -11.50
N LYS A 310 -12.09 -7.50 -11.89
CA LYS A 310 -11.49 -7.10 -13.17
C LYS A 310 -10.09 -7.66 -13.42
N PHE A 311 -9.39 -8.10 -12.37
CA PHE A 311 -8.07 -8.73 -12.46
C PHE A 311 -8.13 -10.25 -12.52
N ILE A 312 -9.32 -10.86 -12.35
CA ILE A 312 -9.49 -12.32 -12.41
C ILE A 312 -9.41 -12.79 -13.86
N ASN A 313 -8.64 -13.85 -14.08
CA ASN A 313 -8.63 -14.59 -15.34
C ASN A 313 -9.58 -15.78 -15.24
N TRP A 314 -10.79 -15.62 -15.74
CA TRP A 314 -11.84 -16.64 -15.69
C TRP A 314 -11.61 -17.84 -16.61
N ASP A 315 -10.63 -17.75 -17.54
CA ASP A 315 -10.33 -18.81 -18.52
C ASP A 315 -9.48 -19.95 -17.95
N LYS A 316 -8.96 -19.79 -16.71
CA LYS A 316 -8.12 -20.78 -16.04
C LYS A 316 -8.77 -21.34 -14.78
N GLU A 317 -8.26 -22.46 -14.27
CA GLU A 317 -8.63 -22.99 -12.95
C GLU A 317 -7.78 -22.38 -11.84
N PHE A 318 -8.42 -22.02 -10.72
CA PHE A 318 -7.76 -21.49 -9.54
C PHE A 318 -8.61 -21.72 -8.28
N ILE A 319 -8.00 -21.63 -7.11
CA ILE A 319 -8.69 -21.80 -5.81
C ILE A 319 -9.81 -20.77 -5.69
N GLY A 320 -11.03 -21.24 -5.39
CA GLY A 320 -12.20 -20.39 -5.13
C GLY A 320 -12.97 -19.95 -6.38
N LYS A 321 -12.57 -20.37 -7.60
CA LYS A 321 -13.21 -19.97 -8.87
C LYS A 321 -14.73 -20.19 -8.86
N GLU A 322 -15.19 -21.40 -8.53
CA GLU A 322 -16.61 -21.75 -8.59
C GLU A 322 -17.44 -20.98 -7.54
N SER A 323 -16.86 -20.73 -6.36
CA SER A 323 -17.50 -19.92 -5.34
C SER A 323 -17.57 -18.44 -5.76
N ALA A 324 -16.49 -17.91 -6.36
CA ALA A 324 -16.46 -16.53 -6.84
C ALA A 324 -17.43 -16.27 -8.01
N LYS A 325 -17.66 -17.26 -8.92
CA LYS A 325 -18.67 -17.15 -9.97
C LYS A 325 -20.09 -17.07 -9.44
N LYS A 326 -20.36 -17.69 -8.28
CA LYS A 326 -21.68 -17.71 -7.63
C LYS A 326 -21.92 -16.51 -6.71
N ASP A 327 -20.98 -15.56 -6.68
CA ASP A 327 -21.07 -14.37 -5.82
C ASP A 327 -22.28 -13.51 -6.16
N ASN A 328 -23.19 -13.40 -5.21
CA ASN A 328 -24.40 -12.58 -5.26
C ASN A 328 -24.41 -11.46 -4.22
N SER A 329 -23.24 -11.07 -3.74
CA SER A 329 -23.11 -10.01 -2.72
C SER A 329 -23.78 -8.71 -3.15
N GLN A 330 -24.41 -8.04 -2.18
CA GLN A 330 -25.13 -6.78 -2.36
C GLN A 330 -24.34 -5.58 -1.82
N SER A 331 -23.06 -5.78 -1.55
CA SER A 331 -22.16 -4.76 -1.03
C SER A 331 -21.11 -4.40 -2.08
N LYS A 332 -20.66 -3.16 -2.12
CA LYS A 332 -19.63 -2.68 -3.02
C LYS A 332 -18.78 -1.62 -2.35
N LEU A 333 -17.47 -1.68 -2.55
CA LEU A 333 -16.54 -0.62 -2.17
C LEU A 333 -16.75 0.60 -3.06
N VAL A 334 -17.10 1.73 -2.45
CA VAL A 334 -17.43 2.99 -3.12
C VAL A 334 -16.61 4.11 -2.51
N PRO A 335 -15.83 4.87 -3.31
CA PRO A 335 -15.17 6.07 -2.84
C PRO A 335 -16.18 7.24 -2.75
N LEU A 336 -16.09 7.99 -1.65
CA LEU A 336 -16.93 9.14 -1.34
C LEU A 336 -16.07 10.39 -1.16
N MET A 337 -16.49 11.50 -1.71
CA MET A 337 -15.99 12.84 -1.36
C MET A 337 -16.86 13.37 -0.23
N VAL A 338 -16.25 13.75 0.88
CA VAL A 338 -16.96 14.19 2.10
C VAL A 338 -16.74 15.68 2.33
N GLU A 339 -17.82 16.41 2.59
CA GLU A 339 -17.79 17.87 2.79
C GLU A 339 -17.42 18.19 4.25
N THR A 340 -16.14 18.10 4.59
CA THR A 340 -15.61 18.44 5.92
C THR A 340 -14.76 19.70 5.89
N ASN A 341 -14.56 20.34 7.06
CA ASN A 341 -13.69 21.52 7.21
C ASN A 341 -12.32 21.13 7.78
N ASP A 342 -12.26 20.79 9.06
CA ASP A 342 -11.01 20.55 9.83
C ASP A 342 -10.91 19.15 10.44
N ILE A 343 -11.86 18.29 10.10
CA ILE A 343 -11.89 16.87 10.48
C ILE A 343 -11.88 16.01 9.23
N ASP A 344 -11.26 14.85 9.29
CA ASP A 344 -11.28 13.88 8.20
C ASP A 344 -11.93 12.57 8.64
N VAL A 345 -12.51 11.88 7.67
CA VAL A 345 -13.18 10.61 7.88
C VAL A 345 -12.18 9.54 8.29
N THR A 346 -12.55 8.72 9.26
CA THR A 346 -11.75 7.58 9.69
C THR A 346 -12.49 6.25 9.42
N TYR A 347 -11.99 5.14 9.94
CA TYR A 347 -12.63 3.83 9.72
C TYR A 347 -13.81 3.60 10.68
N ASN A 348 -14.74 2.75 10.26
CA ASN A 348 -15.94 2.31 10.98
C ASN A 348 -17.03 3.38 11.18
N GLU A 349 -16.91 4.56 10.61
CA GLU A 349 -17.94 5.57 10.63
C GLU A 349 -19.14 5.16 9.77
N ALA A 350 -20.35 5.47 10.23
CA ALA A 350 -21.58 5.07 9.56
C ALA A 350 -21.84 5.91 8.31
N VAL A 351 -22.26 5.25 7.23
CA VAL A 351 -22.78 5.94 6.03
C VAL A 351 -24.30 5.83 6.03
N LEU A 352 -24.98 6.97 6.00
CA LEU A 352 -26.41 7.11 6.17
C LEU A 352 -27.07 7.65 4.90
N LYS A 353 -28.34 7.31 4.74
CA LYS A 353 -29.27 7.93 3.78
C LYS A 353 -30.60 8.20 4.49
N GLY A 354 -30.82 9.47 4.85
CA GLY A 354 -31.80 9.80 5.88
C GLY A 354 -31.43 9.11 7.20
N ASP A 355 -32.39 8.51 7.88
CA ASP A 355 -32.20 7.80 9.16
C ASP A 355 -31.69 6.35 8.99
N LYS A 356 -31.44 5.92 7.75
CA LYS A 356 -31.06 4.53 7.47
C LYS A 356 -29.56 4.40 7.23
N SER A 357 -28.89 3.52 7.99
CA SER A 357 -27.52 3.10 7.67
C SER A 357 -27.53 2.25 6.40
N ILE A 358 -26.72 2.67 5.41
CA ILE A 358 -26.53 1.99 4.12
C ILE A 358 -25.15 1.36 3.98
N GLY A 359 -24.26 1.56 4.94
CA GLY A 359 -22.91 1.03 4.94
C GLY A 359 -22.00 1.68 5.98
N TYR A 360 -20.70 1.50 5.81
CA TYR A 360 -19.70 2.04 6.72
C TYR A 360 -18.37 2.33 6.01
N VAL A 361 -17.58 3.23 6.59
CA VAL A 361 -16.27 3.63 6.10
C VAL A 361 -15.21 2.59 6.47
N THR A 362 -14.37 2.23 5.52
CA THR A 362 -13.22 1.33 5.75
C THR A 362 -11.89 2.08 5.85
N SER A 363 -11.78 3.19 5.16
CA SER A 363 -10.63 4.09 5.27
C SER A 363 -11.01 5.48 4.76
N GLY A 364 -10.29 6.48 5.23
CA GLY A 364 -10.47 7.85 4.78
C GLY A 364 -9.27 8.72 5.10
N GLY A 365 -9.38 9.99 4.77
CA GLY A 365 -8.38 10.99 5.01
C GLY A 365 -8.44 12.13 4.00
N PHE A 366 -7.45 13.01 4.07
CA PHE A 366 -7.37 14.16 3.20
C PHE A 366 -6.54 13.87 1.94
N ALA A 367 -7.13 14.05 0.78
CA ALA A 367 -6.49 13.98 -0.53
C ALA A 367 -5.86 15.34 -0.85
N HIS A 368 -4.60 15.50 -0.47
CA HIS A 368 -3.93 16.79 -0.36
C HIS A 368 -3.79 17.54 -1.69
N PHE A 369 -3.49 16.84 -2.79
CA PHE A 369 -3.30 17.51 -4.09
C PHE A 369 -4.62 18.05 -4.66
N VAL A 370 -5.70 17.27 -4.51
CA VAL A 370 -7.04 17.68 -4.98
C VAL A 370 -7.82 18.47 -3.93
N ASN A 371 -7.26 18.65 -2.74
CA ASN A 371 -7.82 19.44 -1.63
C ASN A 371 -9.24 18.99 -1.23
N LYS A 372 -9.43 17.68 -1.01
CA LYS A 372 -10.73 17.08 -0.66
C LYS A 372 -10.55 16.03 0.44
N SER A 373 -11.56 15.92 1.34
CA SER A 373 -11.69 14.76 2.21
C SER A 373 -12.32 13.61 1.44
N VAL A 374 -11.72 12.41 1.51
CA VAL A 374 -12.14 11.22 0.76
C VAL A 374 -12.26 10.05 1.70
N ALA A 375 -13.35 9.27 1.55
CA ALA A 375 -13.58 8.03 2.26
C ALA A 375 -13.78 6.87 1.28
N PHE A 376 -13.34 5.67 1.66
CA PHE A 376 -13.77 4.42 1.05
C PHE A 376 -14.79 3.76 1.96
N SER A 377 -15.89 3.28 1.37
CA SER A 377 -17.01 2.75 2.13
C SER A 377 -17.61 1.52 1.45
N TYR A 378 -17.96 0.50 2.22
CA TYR A 378 -18.81 -0.55 1.69
C TYR A 378 -20.27 -0.14 1.81
N LEU A 379 -20.94 0.01 0.67
CA LEU A 379 -22.32 0.43 0.58
C LEU A 379 -23.21 -0.66 0.00
N ASN A 380 -24.45 -0.75 0.50
CA ASN A 380 -25.47 -1.63 -0.07
C ASN A 380 -25.87 -1.12 -1.46
N THR A 381 -25.65 -1.95 -2.49
CA THR A 381 -25.88 -1.58 -3.89
C THR A 381 -27.34 -1.25 -4.20
N LYS A 382 -28.30 -1.80 -3.46
CA LYS A 382 -29.74 -1.47 -3.60
C LYS A 382 -30.07 -0.03 -3.24
N GLU A 383 -29.28 0.57 -2.36
CA GLU A 383 -29.47 1.96 -1.90
C GLU A 383 -28.81 2.99 -2.82
N LEU A 384 -27.97 2.53 -3.78
CA LEU A 384 -27.25 3.39 -4.72
C LEU A 384 -28.08 3.84 -5.93
N ASN A 385 -29.37 3.45 -6.02
CA ASN A 385 -30.27 3.89 -7.11
C ASN A 385 -30.49 5.41 -7.15
N SER A 386 -30.24 6.11 -6.05
CA SER A 386 -30.19 7.56 -5.95
C SER A 386 -28.96 7.95 -5.14
N GLU A 387 -28.11 8.78 -5.71
CA GLU A 387 -26.89 9.29 -5.06
C GLU A 387 -27.16 10.49 -4.12
N LYS A 388 -28.40 10.97 -4.06
CA LYS A 388 -28.76 12.12 -3.23
C LYS A 388 -29.00 11.71 -1.77
N GLY A 389 -28.57 12.58 -0.87
CA GLY A 389 -28.82 12.45 0.57
C GLY A 389 -27.93 11.42 1.26
N ILE A 390 -26.76 11.08 0.68
CA ILE A 390 -25.76 10.26 1.36
C ILE A 390 -24.95 11.14 2.29
N GLN A 391 -24.80 10.70 3.54
CA GLN A 391 -24.04 11.39 4.57
C GLN A 391 -23.14 10.41 5.33
N VAL A 392 -22.02 10.90 5.86
CA VAL A 392 -21.18 10.17 6.81
C VAL A 392 -21.33 10.82 8.18
N GLU A 393 -21.52 10.01 9.20
CA GLU A 393 -21.52 10.45 10.59
C GLU A 393 -20.10 10.43 11.14
N ILE A 394 -19.59 11.58 11.59
CA ILE A 394 -18.28 11.73 12.22
C ILE A 394 -18.49 12.33 13.59
N ASN A 395 -18.22 11.57 14.66
CA ASN A 395 -18.40 12.00 16.04
C ASN A 395 -19.79 12.57 16.37
N GLY A 396 -20.84 12.05 15.74
CA GLY A 396 -22.22 12.49 15.94
C GLY A 396 -22.70 13.62 15.01
N ASP A 397 -21.80 14.22 14.23
CA ASP A 397 -22.16 15.21 13.20
C ASP A 397 -22.31 14.55 11.83
N LEU A 398 -23.28 15.01 11.04
CA LEU A 398 -23.56 14.51 9.70
C LEU A 398 -22.92 15.38 8.62
N PHE A 399 -22.12 14.78 7.75
CA PHE A 399 -21.44 15.43 6.64
C PHE A 399 -21.94 14.91 5.31
N ASN A 400 -22.33 15.79 4.39
CA ASN A 400 -22.76 15.42 3.06
C ASN A 400 -21.65 14.74 2.27
N CYS A 401 -22.03 13.77 1.44
CA CYS A 401 -21.12 13.02 0.62
C CYS A 401 -21.58 12.96 -0.84
N LEU A 402 -20.58 12.91 -1.74
CA LEU A 402 -20.76 12.66 -3.16
C LEU A 402 -19.98 11.40 -3.56
N ILE A 403 -20.62 10.53 -4.35
CA ILE A 403 -19.95 9.35 -4.90
C ILE A 403 -18.91 9.80 -5.93
N ILE A 404 -17.68 9.33 -5.78
CA ILE A 404 -16.59 9.55 -6.74
C ILE A 404 -16.67 8.48 -7.82
N LYS A 405 -17.01 8.86 -9.04
CA LYS A 405 -17.19 7.92 -10.17
C LYS A 405 -15.87 7.58 -10.86
N GLU A 406 -14.94 8.51 -10.87
CA GLU A 406 -13.62 8.37 -11.48
C GLU A 406 -12.53 8.86 -10.53
N PRO A 407 -11.30 8.36 -10.62
CA PRO A 407 -10.20 8.88 -9.81
C PRO A 407 -10.08 10.40 -9.91
N LEU A 408 -9.93 11.07 -8.77
CA LEU A 408 -9.82 12.53 -8.71
C LEU A 408 -8.53 13.06 -9.33
N TYR A 409 -7.51 12.19 -9.42
CA TYR A 409 -6.22 12.51 -10.01
C TYR A 409 -5.90 11.57 -11.16
N ASP A 410 -5.57 12.10 -12.33
CA ASP A 410 -5.18 11.34 -13.53
C ASP A 410 -6.10 10.14 -13.80
N PRO A 411 -7.42 10.35 -14.09
CA PRO A 411 -8.39 9.25 -14.24
C PRO A 411 -7.98 8.20 -15.26
N SER A 412 -7.35 8.62 -16.36
CA SER A 412 -6.86 7.74 -17.42
C SER A 412 -5.62 6.92 -17.03
N GLY A 413 -4.90 7.29 -15.96
CA GLY A 413 -3.65 6.68 -15.55
C GLY A 413 -2.49 6.90 -16.53
N GLN A 414 -2.49 8.00 -17.27
CA GLN A 414 -1.44 8.33 -18.24
C GLN A 414 -0.10 8.61 -17.57
N LYS A 415 -0.11 9.33 -16.43
CA LYS A 415 1.13 9.68 -15.70
C LYS A 415 1.96 8.47 -15.28
N MET A 416 1.32 7.40 -14.82
CA MET A 416 2.04 6.16 -14.49
C MET A 416 2.64 5.46 -15.71
N ARG A 417 2.05 5.68 -16.88
CA ARG A 417 2.42 4.99 -18.13
C ARG A 417 3.34 5.81 -19.02
N SER A 418 3.51 7.10 -18.67
CA SER A 418 4.36 8.02 -19.44
C SER A 418 5.84 7.63 -19.45
#